data_e7368b10fc556c5157a6e8bc835e4941
#
_entry.id   e7368b10fc556c5157a6e8bc835e4941
#
_cell.length_a   1.000
_cell.length_b   1.000
_cell.length_c   1.000
_cell.angle_alpha   90.00
_cell.angle_beta   90.00
_cell.angle_gamma   90.00
#
_symmetry.space_group_name_H-M   'P 1'
#
loop_
_entity.id
_entity.type
_entity.pdbx_description
1 polymer ?
#
loop_
_entity_poly.entity_id
_entity_poly.type
_entity_poly.pdbx_seq_one_letter_code
_entity_poly.pdbx_strand_id
1 'polypeptide(L)'
;APRPSARRSAQASTRRPSSGGGARSVRGNPAYRQGSGYRDGDLRSVSVSEVRNASRYSRARKGSSRKVMGVFVTIAVLLGVFGIGGFALSNSGAFAVEQVTVSGADHLSGDELTELAAVPAGSTLLNVDANGIATRLAANPWVKSVSVDRVFPNTLNLNITERSISAVVAVTVDSSNTVERWALSSDGMWLTKIPDDRNSAEGKALPDSVYNDAENALEIT
;
A
#
# COMPACT_ATOMS: atom_id res chain seq x y z
N ALA A 1 38.43 28.64 23.12
CA ALA A 1 38.50 28.46 21.69
C ALA A 1 39.49 27.34 21.34
N PRO A 2 39.13 26.43 20.46
CA PRO A 2 39.25 26.63 19.03
C PRO A 2 38.03 26.09 18.24
N ARG A 3 37.84 26.67 17.06
CA ARG A 3 36.82 26.30 16.07
C ARG A 3 37.22 25.02 15.33
N PRO A 4 36.28 24.16 14.93
CA PRO A 4 36.54 23.15 13.91
C PRO A 4 36.22 23.69 12.50
N SER A 5 37.10 23.34 11.61
CA SER A 5 37.22 23.62 10.21
C SER A 5 36.05 23.01 9.35
N ALA A 6 35.67 23.80 8.37
CA ALA A 6 34.78 23.43 7.27
C ALA A 6 35.34 22.26 6.46
N ARG A 7 34.53 21.25 6.17
CA ARG A 7 34.78 20.22 5.16
C ARG A 7 33.95 20.51 3.89
N ARG A 8 34.68 20.69 2.84
CA ARG A 8 34.27 20.88 1.43
C ARG A 8 33.28 19.81 0.96
N SER A 9 32.20 20.26 0.36
CA SER A 9 31.34 19.49 -0.50
C SER A 9 32.02 19.23 -1.85
N ALA A 10 32.15 17.96 -2.21
CA ALA A 10 32.57 17.54 -3.55
C ALA A 10 31.36 17.53 -4.49
N GLN A 11 31.41 18.39 -5.50
CA GLN A 11 30.52 18.36 -6.65
C GLN A 11 30.86 17.16 -7.53
N ALA A 12 29.91 16.25 -7.71
CA ALA A 12 29.97 15.21 -8.73
C ALA A 12 29.45 15.80 -10.07
N SER A 13 30.37 15.94 -11.00
CA SER A 13 30.14 16.31 -12.40
C SER A 13 29.46 15.17 -13.15
N THR A 14 28.22 15.35 -13.57
CA THR A 14 27.54 14.48 -14.51
C THR A 14 28.01 14.80 -15.93
N ARG A 15 28.80 13.93 -16.51
CA ARG A 15 29.17 13.95 -17.93
C ARG A 15 28.00 13.45 -18.76
N ARG A 16 27.48 14.32 -19.60
CA ARG A 16 26.57 14.05 -20.70
C ARG A 16 27.34 13.43 -21.88
N PRO A 17 26.93 12.35 -22.52
CA PRO A 17 27.49 11.94 -23.78
C PRO A 17 26.84 12.74 -24.92
N SER A 18 27.67 13.39 -25.71
CA SER A 18 27.31 14.08 -26.96
C SER A 18 27.03 13.05 -28.05
N SER A 19 25.85 13.07 -28.62
CA SER A 19 25.50 12.38 -29.85
C SER A 19 26.07 13.16 -31.05
N GLY A 20 27.08 12.61 -31.70
CA GLY A 20 27.59 13.11 -32.97
C GLY A 20 26.63 12.75 -34.11
N GLY A 21 25.94 13.75 -34.64
CA GLY A 21 25.19 13.65 -35.87
C GLY A 21 26.12 13.74 -37.09
N GLY A 22 26.28 12.61 -37.79
CA GLY A 22 26.93 12.58 -39.09
C GLY A 22 25.94 12.98 -40.17
N ALA A 23 26.07 14.18 -40.65
CA ALA A 23 25.40 14.65 -41.88
C ALA A 23 26.02 13.97 -43.10
N ARG A 24 25.27 13.14 -43.80
CA ARG A 24 25.62 12.69 -45.16
C ARG A 24 25.06 13.67 -46.14
N SER A 25 25.99 14.36 -46.81
CA SER A 25 25.78 15.26 -47.94
C SER A 25 25.15 14.51 -49.12
N VAL A 26 24.03 15.03 -49.56
CA VAL A 26 23.42 14.70 -50.85
C VAL A 26 24.25 15.39 -51.92
N ARG A 27 24.99 14.66 -52.67
CA ARG A 27 25.72 15.15 -53.83
C ARG A 27 24.87 14.98 -55.08
N GLY A 28 24.75 16.07 -55.77
CA GLY A 28 23.90 16.35 -56.90
C GLY A 28 24.04 15.43 -58.08
N ASN A 29 22.99 15.48 -58.82
CA ASN A 29 22.75 14.92 -60.13
C ASN A 29 23.48 15.73 -61.21
N PRO A 30 24.23 15.13 -62.05
CA PRO A 30 24.62 15.84 -63.31
C PRO A 30 23.95 15.23 -64.54
N ALA A 31 23.34 16.11 -65.22
CA ALA A 31 23.33 16.22 -66.68
C ALA A 31 22.64 15.14 -67.50
N TYR A 32 21.53 15.56 -68.04
CA TYR A 32 20.98 15.14 -69.33
C TYR A 32 22.07 15.08 -70.42
N ARG A 33 22.19 13.88 -71.01
CA ARG A 33 22.81 13.75 -72.32
C ARG A 33 21.88 12.99 -73.27
N GLN A 34 21.30 13.72 -74.19
CA GLN A 34 20.61 13.14 -75.32
C GLN A 34 21.57 12.25 -76.11
N GLY A 35 21.13 11.02 -76.40
CA GLY A 35 21.80 10.15 -77.37
C GLY A 35 20.75 9.25 -77.97
N SER A 36 20.35 9.57 -79.14
CA SER A 36 19.54 8.78 -80.07
C SER A 36 20.24 7.47 -80.37
N GLY A 37 19.54 6.39 -80.28
CA GLY A 37 19.97 5.08 -80.68
C GLY A 37 18.88 4.05 -80.54
N TYR A 38 18.02 3.94 -81.53
CA TYR A 38 17.16 2.78 -81.71
C TYR A 38 18.05 1.54 -81.82
N ARG A 39 17.94 0.62 -80.89
CA ARG A 39 18.33 -0.77 -81.11
C ARG A 39 17.23 -1.63 -80.59
N ASP A 40 16.63 -2.32 -81.51
CA ASP A 40 15.70 -3.43 -81.45
C ASP A 40 16.28 -4.57 -80.63
N GLY A 41 15.42 -5.25 -79.82
CA GLY A 41 15.65 -6.58 -79.32
C GLY A 41 16.32 -6.67 -77.98
N ASP A 42 15.54 -6.70 -76.95
CA ASP A 42 15.61 -7.71 -75.88
C ASP A 42 14.37 -7.62 -74.98
N LEU A 43 13.30 -8.25 -75.44
CA LEU A 43 12.21 -8.64 -74.51
C LEU A 43 12.75 -9.78 -73.67
N ARG A 44 13.38 -9.43 -72.53
CA ARG A 44 13.66 -10.44 -71.51
C ARG A 44 12.32 -10.95 -71.04
N SER A 45 12.02 -12.15 -71.53
CA SER A 45 10.94 -12.98 -71.00
C SER A 45 11.20 -13.21 -69.52
N VAL A 46 10.46 -12.52 -68.66
CA VAL A 46 10.44 -12.81 -67.24
C VAL A 46 9.90 -14.23 -67.10
N SER A 47 10.75 -15.15 -66.66
CA SER A 47 10.36 -16.54 -66.56
C SER A 47 9.17 -16.71 -65.60
N VAL A 48 8.17 -17.45 -66.03
CA VAL A 48 6.93 -17.74 -65.28
C VAL A 48 7.22 -18.35 -63.86
N SER A 49 8.45 -18.81 -63.65
CA SER A 49 8.93 -19.33 -62.38
C SER A 49 9.14 -18.24 -61.30
N GLU A 50 9.50 -16.98 -61.67
CA GLU A 50 9.69 -15.88 -60.73
C GLU A 50 8.32 -15.35 -60.21
N VAL A 51 7.31 -15.32 -61.06
CA VAL A 51 5.96 -14.88 -60.68
C VAL A 51 5.28 -15.90 -59.74
N ARG A 52 5.64 -17.20 -59.85
CA ARG A 52 5.12 -18.25 -58.96
C ARG A 52 5.69 -18.19 -57.54
N ASN A 53 6.90 -17.68 -57.36
CA ASN A 53 7.51 -17.62 -56.03
C ASN A 53 7.04 -16.40 -55.24
N ALA A 54 6.67 -15.30 -55.90
CA ALA A 54 6.13 -14.11 -55.20
C ALA A 54 4.75 -14.39 -54.53
N SER A 55 3.96 -15.32 -55.06
CA SER A 55 2.65 -15.66 -54.48
C SER A 55 2.70 -16.62 -53.28
N ARG A 56 3.88 -17.21 -52.99
CA ARG A 56 4.02 -18.14 -51.85
C ARG A 56 4.36 -17.46 -50.52
N TYR A 57 4.88 -16.24 -50.55
CA TYR A 57 5.25 -15.49 -49.33
C TYR A 57 4.06 -14.81 -48.62
N SER A 58 2.92 -14.64 -49.27
CA SER A 58 1.76 -13.95 -48.67
C SER A 58 0.79 -14.87 -47.91
N ARG A 59 0.99 -16.19 -47.97
CA ARG A 59 0.07 -17.14 -47.31
C ARG A 59 0.48 -17.63 -45.93
N ALA A 60 1.72 -17.34 -45.49
CA ALA A 60 2.23 -17.89 -44.23
C ALA A 60 1.87 -17.07 -42.97
N ARG A 61 1.23 -15.92 -43.08
CA ARG A 61 0.97 -15.01 -41.93
C ARG A 61 -0.44 -15.04 -41.36
N LYS A 62 -1.37 -15.77 -41.97
CA LYS A 62 -2.78 -15.76 -41.56
C LYS A 62 -3.18 -16.84 -40.56
N GLY A 63 -2.28 -17.76 -40.21
CA GLY A 63 -2.55 -18.87 -39.30
C GLY A 63 -2.17 -18.60 -37.84
N SER A 64 -1.26 -17.65 -37.57
CA SER A 64 -0.75 -17.40 -36.22
C SER A 64 -1.66 -16.49 -35.38
N SER A 65 -2.33 -15.53 -36.00
CA SER A 65 -3.18 -14.59 -35.27
C SER A 65 -4.43 -15.23 -34.63
N ARG A 66 -4.98 -16.27 -35.27
CA ARG A 66 -6.15 -16.98 -34.73
C ARG A 66 -5.84 -17.79 -33.48
N LYS A 67 -4.65 -18.41 -33.42
CA LYS A 67 -4.20 -19.18 -32.23
C LYS A 67 -3.88 -18.25 -31.08
N VAL A 68 -3.21 -17.12 -31.36
CA VAL A 68 -2.90 -16.10 -30.36
C VAL A 68 -4.18 -15.44 -29.85
N MET A 69 -5.12 -15.09 -30.74
CA MET A 69 -6.44 -14.56 -30.39
C MET A 69 -7.22 -15.55 -29.52
N GLY A 70 -7.17 -16.86 -29.82
CA GLY A 70 -7.82 -17.90 -29.01
C GLY A 70 -7.26 -17.95 -27.58
N VAL A 71 -5.94 -17.84 -27.41
CA VAL A 71 -5.29 -17.81 -26.08
C VAL A 71 -5.71 -16.56 -25.31
N PHE A 72 -5.77 -15.40 -25.94
CA PHE A 72 -6.25 -14.18 -25.25
C PHE A 72 -7.70 -14.28 -24.81
N VAL A 73 -8.58 -14.87 -25.64
CA VAL A 73 -9.99 -15.07 -25.30
C VAL A 73 -10.12 -16.06 -24.13
N THR A 74 -9.38 -17.16 -24.12
CA THR A 74 -9.42 -18.12 -23.00
C THR A 74 -8.91 -17.50 -21.69
N ILE A 75 -7.83 -16.72 -21.74
CA ILE A 75 -7.33 -15.99 -20.56
C ILE A 75 -8.37 -14.98 -20.06
N ALA A 76 -8.98 -14.23 -20.96
CA ALA A 76 -10.02 -13.25 -20.60
C ALA A 76 -11.24 -13.91 -19.97
N VAL A 77 -11.69 -15.06 -20.50
CA VAL A 77 -12.79 -15.85 -19.92
C VAL A 77 -12.40 -16.40 -18.54
N LEU A 78 -11.20 -16.94 -18.38
CA LEU A 78 -10.73 -17.42 -17.10
C LEU A 78 -10.66 -16.29 -16.06
N LEU A 79 -10.10 -15.14 -16.43
CA LEU A 79 -10.08 -13.97 -15.56
C LEU A 79 -11.48 -13.48 -15.19
N GLY A 80 -12.42 -13.52 -16.14
CA GLY A 80 -13.82 -13.21 -15.89
C GLY A 80 -14.48 -14.19 -14.90
N VAL A 81 -14.30 -15.48 -15.09
CA VAL A 81 -14.85 -16.51 -14.19
C VAL A 81 -14.23 -16.42 -12.80
N PHE A 82 -12.90 -16.26 -12.71
CA PHE A 82 -12.23 -16.10 -11.43
C PHE A 82 -12.58 -14.77 -10.75
N GLY A 83 -12.75 -13.68 -11.51
CA GLY A 83 -13.17 -12.39 -10.98
C GLY A 83 -14.59 -12.41 -10.42
N ILE A 84 -15.54 -12.94 -11.18
CA ILE A 84 -16.95 -13.05 -10.75
C ILE A 84 -17.08 -14.06 -9.60
N GLY A 85 -16.41 -15.22 -9.70
CA GLY A 85 -16.42 -16.23 -8.66
C GLY A 85 -15.78 -15.74 -7.36
N GLY A 86 -14.65 -15.05 -7.43
CA GLY A 86 -13.99 -14.44 -6.29
C GLY A 86 -14.84 -13.35 -5.64
N PHE A 87 -15.49 -12.50 -6.44
CA PHE A 87 -16.40 -11.46 -5.94
C PHE A 87 -17.65 -12.07 -5.27
N ALA A 88 -18.26 -13.09 -5.87
CA ALA A 88 -19.38 -13.79 -5.27
C ALA A 88 -19.00 -14.47 -3.94
N LEU A 89 -17.81 -15.06 -3.89
CA LEU A 89 -17.31 -15.71 -2.68
C LEU A 89 -16.99 -14.69 -1.57
N SER A 90 -16.41 -13.54 -1.92
CA SER A 90 -16.07 -12.49 -0.95
C SER A 90 -17.31 -11.86 -0.29
N ASN A 91 -18.46 -11.94 -0.91
CA ASN A 91 -19.74 -11.46 -0.36
C ASN A 91 -20.67 -12.61 0.09
N SER A 92 -20.20 -13.86 0.06
CA SER A 92 -21.00 -14.99 0.53
C SER A 92 -21.01 -15.04 2.06
N GLY A 93 -22.12 -15.42 2.66
CA GLY A 93 -22.25 -15.62 4.12
C GLY A 93 -21.32 -16.68 4.70
N ALA A 94 -20.61 -17.46 3.86
CA ALA A 94 -19.70 -18.49 4.31
C ALA A 94 -18.48 -17.94 5.11
N PHE A 95 -18.14 -16.66 4.89
CA PHE A 95 -17.04 -15.97 5.56
C PHE A 95 -17.51 -14.71 6.28
N ALA A 96 -18.78 -14.64 6.63
CA ALA A 96 -19.30 -13.53 7.43
C ALA A 96 -18.53 -13.42 8.75
N VAL A 97 -18.24 -12.20 9.19
CA VAL A 97 -17.66 -11.97 10.51
C VAL A 97 -18.76 -12.16 11.53
N GLU A 98 -18.73 -13.30 12.22
CA GLU A 98 -19.68 -13.66 13.28
C GLU A 98 -19.10 -13.39 14.68
N GLN A 99 -17.79 -13.48 14.80
CA GLN A 99 -17.09 -13.32 16.06
C GLN A 99 -15.92 -12.35 15.93
N VAL A 100 -15.84 -11.40 16.87
CA VAL A 100 -14.68 -10.54 17.06
C VAL A 100 -14.07 -10.90 18.40
N THR A 101 -12.79 -11.29 18.39
CA THR A 101 -12.04 -11.60 19.62
C THR A 101 -10.97 -10.53 19.82
N VAL A 102 -10.80 -10.13 21.09
CA VAL A 102 -9.78 -9.14 21.49
C VAL A 102 -8.78 -9.83 22.39
N SER A 103 -7.50 -9.54 22.21
CA SER A 103 -6.41 -10.04 23.04
C SER A 103 -5.34 -8.99 23.26
N GLY A 104 -4.65 -9.05 24.42
CA GLY A 104 -3.57 -8.14 24.78
C GLY A 104 -4.02 -6.77 25.29
N ALA A 105 -5.27 -6.67 25.78
CA ALA A 105 -5.81 -5.49 26.43
C ALA A 105 -5.99 -5.77 27.94
N ASP A 106 -5.35 -4.96 28.77
CA ASP A 106 -5.39 -5.07 30.24
C ASP A 106 -6.12 -3.86 30.87
N HIS A 107 -6.05 -2.69 30.23
CA HIS A 107 -6.66 -1.44 30.72
C HIS A 107 -7.95 -1.09 29.98
N LEU A 108 -8.10 -1.55 28.74
CA LEU A 108 -9.28 -1.33 27.91
C LEU A 108 -10.16 -2.58 27.93
N SER A 109 -11.46 -2.38 28.04
CA SER A 109 -12.39 -3.53 27.97
C SER A 109 -12.51 -4.06 26.54
N GLY A 110 -12.69 -5.38 26.41
CA GLY A 110 -12.91 -6.00 25.10
C GLY A 110 -14.15 -5.46 24.37
N ASP A 111 -15.19 -5.10 25.12
CA ASP A 111 -16.43 -4.52 24.58
C ASP A 111 -16.16 -3.12 24.00
N GLU A 112 -15.43 -2.26 24.73
CA GLU A 112 -15.03 -0.92 24.26
C GLU A 112 -14.19 -1.01 22.98
N LEU A 113 -13.24 -1.92 22.94
CA LEU A 113 -12.38 -2.14 21.77
C LEU A 113 -13.17 -2.68 20.57
N THR A 114 -14.16 -3.52 20.81
CA THR A 114 -15.05 -4.04 19.75
C THR A 114 -15.93 -2.93 19.20
N GLU A 115 -16.44 -2.04 20.06
CA GLU A 115 -17.21 -0.87 19.64
C GLU A 115 -16.34 0.11 18.85
N LEU A 116 -15.13 0.41 19.33
CA LEU A 116 -14.17 1.27 18.63
C LEU A 116 -13.74 0.67 17.27
N ALA A 117 -13.61 -0.63 17.18
CA ALA A 117 -13.31 -1.31 15.93
C ALA A 117 -14.38 -1.04 14.86
N ALA A 118 -15.64 -0.83 15.28
CA ALA A 118 -16.77 -0.47 14.43
C ALA A 118 -16.83 -1.34 13.17
N VAL A 119 -16.80 -2.67 13.35
CA VAL A 119 -16.89 -3.62 12.24
C VAL A 119 -18.28 -3.51 11.60
N PRO A 120 -18.42 -3.19 10.31
CA PRO A 120 -19.72 -3.03 9.70
C PRO A 120 -20.49 -4.34 9.68
N ALA A 121 -21.78 -4.29 10.00
CA ALA A 121 -22.65 -5.46 9.90
C ALA A 121 -22.68 -6.01 8.47
N GLY A 122 -22.62 -7.34 8.33
CA GLY A 122 -22.56 -8.01 7.03
C GLY A 122 -21.18 -8.00 6.36
N SER A 123 -20.14 -7.52 7.05
CA SER A 123 -18.76 -7.69 6.58
C SER A 123 -18.37 -9.17 6.57
N THR A 124 -17.53 -9.51 5.61
CA THR A 124 -16.90 -10.83 5.54
C THR A 124 -15.41 -10.71 5.84
N LEU A 125 -14.76 -11.80 6.24
CA LEU A 125 -13.30 -11.82 6.44
C LEU A 125 -12.53 -11.43 5.16
N LEU A 126 -13.13 -11.56 3.99
CA LEU A 126 -12.49 -11.24 2.71
C LEU A 126 -12.61 -9.76 2.34
N ASN A 127 -13.69 -9.08 2.77
CA ASN A 127 -13.95 -7.68 2.41
C ASN A 127 -13.76 -6.69 3.57
N VAL A 128 -13.58 -7.17 4.82
CA VAL A 128 -13.41 -6.29 5.98
C VAL A 128 -12.15 -5.43 5.84
N ASP A 129 -12.30 -4.14 6.11
CA ASP A 129 -11.19 -3.17 6.11
C ASP A 129 -10.37 -3.26 7.40
N ALA A 130 -9.43 -4.21 7.43
CA ALA A 130 -8.53 -4.42 8.57
C ALA A 130 -7.68 -3.18 8.89
N ASN A 131 -7.24 -2.42 7.85
CA ASN A 131 -6.44 -1.22 8.06
C ASN A 131 -7.25 -0.09 8.69
N GLY A 132 -8.48 0.10 8.22
CA GLY A 132 -9.39 1.09 8.81
C GLY A 132 -9.73 0.76 10.27
N ILE A 133 -9.93 -0.51 10.61
CA ILE A 133 -10.12 -0.98 11.99
C ILE A 133 -8.87 -0.67 12.83
N ALA A 134 -7.69 -1.06 12.36
CA ALA A 134 -6.44 -0.80 13.07
C ALA A 134 -6.20 0.69 13.30
N THR A 135 -6.53 1.55 12.33
CA THR A 135 -6.40 3.00 12.45
C THR A 135 -7.35 3.58 13.51
N ARG A 136 -8.60 3.10 13.55
CA ARG A 136 -9.57 3.54 14.58
C ARG A 136 -9.12 3.15 15.97
N LEU A 137 -8.68 1.91 16.16
CA LEU A 137 -8.17 1.42 17.44
C LEU A 137 -6.90 2.17 17.87
N ALA A 138 -5.98 2.43 16.95
CA ALA A 138 -4.74 3.18 17.22
C ALA A 138 -4.97 4.66 17.56
N ALA A 139 -6.19 5.19 17.32
CA ALA A 139 -6.55 6.54 17.76
C ALA A 139 -6.74 6.64 19.30
N ASN A 140 -6.97 5.53 19.99
CA ASN A 140 -7.02 5.49 21.44
C ASN A 140 -5.60 5.64 22.02
N PRO A 141 -5.34 6.59 22.93
CA PRO A 141 -4.01 6.83 23.51
C PRO A 141 -3.39 5.59 24.18
N TRP A 142 -4.21 4.70 24.73
CA TRP A 142 -3.75 3.46 25.36
C TRP A 142 -3.21 2.44 24.36
N VAL A 143 -3.59 2.53 23.10
CA VAL A 143 -3.21 1.56 22.08
C VAL A 143 -1.87 1.94 21.46
N LYS A 144 -0.84 1.11 21.68
CA LYS A 144 0.49 1.27 21.10
C LYS A 144 0.55 0.70 19.70
N SER A 145 -0.01 -0.49 19.49
CA SER A 145 -0.06 -1.13 18.18
C SER A 145 -1.23 -2.11 18.09
N VAL A 146 -1.70 -2.34 16.86
CA VAL A 146 -2.81 -3.25 16.56
C VAL A 146 -2.43 -4.15 15.40
N SER A 147 -2.72 -5.45 15.53
CA SER A 147 -2.78 -6.39 14.42
C SER A 147 -4.22 -6.91 14.30
N VAL A 148 -4.74 -6.93 13.09
CA VAL A 148 -6.07 -7.43 12.79
C VAL A 148 -5.92 -8.70 11.95
N ASP A 149 -6.18 -9.85 12.57
CA ASP A 149 -5.98 -11.15 11.96
C ASP A 149 -7.31 -11.80 11.60
N ARG A 150 -7.36 -12.39 10.41
CA ARG A 150 -8.51 -13.11 9.89
C ARG A 150 -8.38 -14.59 10.22
N VAL A 151 -9.21 -15.08 11.12
CA VAL A 151 -9.25 -16.49 11.52
C VAL A 151 -10.46 -17.15 10.87
N PHE A 152 -10.20 -17.86 9.80
CA PHE A 152 -11.26 -18.55 9.07
C PHE A 152 -11.93 -19.65 9.90
N PRO A 153 -13.26 -19.86 9.73
CA PRO A 153 -14.10 -19.30 8.67
C PRO A 153 -14.74 -17.93 8.97
N ASN A 154 -14.90 -17.50 10.22
CA ASN A 154 -15.83 -16.44 10.61
C ASN A 154 -15.35 -15.53 11.76
N THR A 155 -14.10 -15.62 12.17
CA THR A 155 -13.56 -14.88 13.32
C THR A 155 -12.56 -13.81 12.92
N LEU A 156 -12.74 -12.60 13.45
CA LEU A 156 -11.77 -11.50 13.34
C LEU A 156 -11.07 -11.36 14.70
N ASN A 157 -9.76 -11.55 14.72
CA ASN A 157 -8.96 -11.41 15.94
C ASN A 157 -8.22 -10.08 15.95
N LEU A 158 -8.45 -9.28 17.00
CA LEU A 158 -7.82 -8.01 17.28
C LEU A 158 -6.74 -8.23 18.34
N ASN A 159 -5.48 -8.27 17.90
CA ASN A 159 -4.33 -8.34 18.80
C ASN A 159 -3.85 -6.92 19.10
N ILE A 160 -4.01 -6.50 20.34
CA ILE A 160 -3.69 -5.16 20.80
C ILE A 160 -2.44 -5.24 21.67
N THR A 161 -1.56 -4.29 21.49
CA THR A 161 -0.48 -4.03 22.44
C THR A 161 -0.78 -2.69 23.08
N GLU A 162 -1.03 -2.69 24.38
CA GLU A 162 -1.25 -1.45 25.13
C GLU A 162 0.05 -0.75 25.50
N ARG A 163 -0.06 0.53 25.79
CA ARG A 163 1.00 1.31 26.43
C ARG A 163 0.94 1.09 27.94
N SER A 164 2.11 0.96 28.54
CA SER A 164 2.24 0.95 29.99
C SER A 164 2.47 2.36 30.52
N ILE A 165 2.00 2.63 31.73
CA ILE A 165 2.29 3.85 32.46
C ILE A 165 3.78 3.81 32.88
N SER A 166 4.52 4.84 32.51
CA SER A 166 5.93 4.99 32.86
C SER A 166 6.15 6.07 33.91
N ALA A 167 5.34 7.11 33.86
CA ALA A 167 5.37 8.20 34.85
C ALA A 167 3.97 8.76 35.09
N VAL A 168 3.78 9.34 36.25
CA VAL A 168 2.65 10.19 36.59
C VAL A 168 3.16 11.61 36.78
N VAL A 169 2.61 12.53 36.01
CA VAL A 169 3.03 13.94 36.00
C VAL A 169 1.97 14.80 36.64
N ALA A 170 2.37 15.60 37.63
CA ALA A 170 1.50 16.62 38.22
C ALA A 170 1.54 17.87 37.33
N VAL A 171 0.42 18.23 36.76
CA VAL A 171 0.28 19.39 35.86
C VAL A 171 -0.63 20.42 36.51
N THR A 172 -0.13 21.65 36.68
CA THR A 172 -0.98 22.75 37.10
C THR A 172 -1.81 23.22 35.91
N VAL A 173 -3.10 23.03 36.03
CA VAL A 173 -4.06 23.41 34.99
C VAL A 173 -4.72 24.68 35.44
N ASP A 174 -4.65 25.71 34.59
CA ASP A 174 -5.41 26.93 34.80
C ASP A 174 -4.86 27.93 35.88
N SER A 175 -5.36 29.15 35.85
CA SER A 175 -5.06 30.21 36.83
C SER A 175 -5.63 29.93 38.24
N SER A 176 -6.44 28.90 38.42
CA SER A 176 -6.98 28.43 39.71
C SER A 176 -5.99 27.61 40.51
N ASN A 177 -4.78 27.35 39.97
CA ASN A 177 -3.75 26.51 40.59
C ASN A 177 -4.22 25.09 40.92
N THR A 178 -5.12 24.55 40.13
CA THR A 178 -5.58 23.16 40.25
C THR A 178 -4.49 22.25 39.72
N VAL A 179 -4.04 21.30 40.53
CA VAL A 179 -3.06 20.28 40.11
C VAL A 179 -3.81 19.05 39.65
N GLU A 180 -3.54 18.60 38.45
CA GLU A 180 -4.04 17.34 37.89
C GLU A 180 -2.89 16.35 37.72
N ARG A 181 -3.16 15.10 38.01
CA ARG A 181 -2.20 14.01 37.83
C ARG A 181 -2.53 13.31 36.52
N TRP A 182 -1.55 13.19 35.64
CA TRP A 182 -1.70 12.57 34.34
C TRP A 182 -0.73 11.44 34.15
N ALA A 183 -1.24 10.29 33.68
CA ALA A 183 -0.41 9.15 33.30
C ALA A 183 0.27 9.41 31.96
N LEU A 184 1.58 9.15 31.92
CA LEU A 184 2.43 9.27 30.74
C LEU A 184 3.08 7.94 30.42
N SER A 185 3.05 7.53 29.15
CA SER A 185 3.73 6.33 28.68
C SER A 185 5.22 6.58 28.40
N SER A 186 5.98 5.50 28.24
CA SER A 186 7.41 5.55 27.94
C SER A 186 7.75 6.20 26.60
N ASP A 187 6.81 6.25 25.66
CA ASP A 187 6.94 6.93 24.37
C ASP A 187 6.40 8.37 24.38
N GLY A 188 6.10 8.91 25.56
CA GLY A 188 5.69 10.30 25.75
C GLY A 188 4.22 10.59 25.42
N MET A 189 3.38 9.57 25.30
CA MET A 189 1.94 9.74 25.09
C MET A 189 1.22 9.97 26.42
N TRP A 190 0.38 11.00 26.46
CA TRP A 190 -0.55 11.24 27.57
C TRP A 190 -1.68 10.20 27.49
N LEU A 191 -1.83 9.38 28.53
CA LEU A 191 -2.78 8.26 28.52
C LEU A 191 -4.14 8.69 29.09
N THR A 192 -4.15 9.01 30.36
CA THR A 192 -5.37 9.39 31.09
C THR A 192 -5.05 10.25 32.31
N LYS A 193 -6.04 11.00 32.76
CA LYS A 193 -6.00 11.69 34.04
C LYS A 193 -6.20 10.67 35.17
N ILE A 194 -5.41 10.77 36.22
CA ILE A 194 -5.54 9.96 37.44
C ILE A 194 -6.25 10.79 38.51
N PRO A 195 -7.53 10.54 38.80
CA PRO A 195 -8.24 11.24 39.87
C PRO A 195 -7.65 10.93 41.25
N ASP A 196 -7.58 11.93 42.12
CA ASP A 196 -7.09 11.73 43.50
C ASP A 196 -8.05 10.93 44.34
N ASP A 197 -9.36 11.08 44.11
CA ASP A 197 -10.41 10.28 44.79
C ASP A 197 -10.89 9.16 43.85
N ARG A 198 -10.50 7.94 44.19
CA ARG A 198 -10.98 6.72 43.51
C ARG A 198 -12.48 6.49 43.63
N ASN A 199 -13.14 7.10 44.63
CA ASN A 199 -14.58 6.94 44.84
C ASN A 199 -15.41 7.99 44.07
N SER A 200 -14.79 8.97 43.50
CA SER A 200 -15.43 9.93 42.59
C SER A 200 -16.04 9.23 41.37
N ALA A 201 -16.90 9.91 40.64
CA ALA A 201 -17.47 9.39 39.42
C ALA A 201 -16.37 9.11 38.36
N GLU A 202 -15.39 10.01 38.24
CA GLU A 202 -14.23 9.85 37.35
C GLU A 202 -13.31 8.72 37.81
N GLY A 203 -13.10 8.59 39.16
CA GLY A 203 -12.27 7.55 39.72
C GLY A 203 -12.82 6.15 39.51
N LYS A 204 -14.13 5.97 39.63
CA LYS A 204 -14.80 4.69 39.38
C LYS A 204 -14.87 4.31 37.90
N ALA A 205 -14.68 5.25 37.01
CA ALA A 205 -14.65 4.98 35.56
C ALA A 205 -13.31 4.35 35.10
N LEU A 206 -12.23 4.49 35.92
CA LEU A 206 -10.94 3.89 35.61
C LEU A 206 -10.83 2.50 36.22
N PRO A 207 -10.29 1.52 35.49
CA PRO A 207 -10.02 0.20 36.02
C PRO A 207 -8.94 0.22 37.12
N ASP A 208 -9.00 -0.73 38.06
CA ASP A 208 -8.02 -0.84 39.14
C ASP A 208 -6.57 -1.05 38.62
N SER A 209 -6.42 -1.68 37.47
CA SER A 209 -5.11 -1.86 36.80
C SER A 209 -4.39 -0.53 36.57
N VAL A 210 -5.11 0.50 36.14
CA VAL A 210 -4.54 1.85 35.91
C VAL A 210 -3.99 2.45 37.20
N TYR A 211 -4.70 2.30 38.33
CA TYR A 211 -4.25 2.80 39.60
C TYR A 211 -3.02 2.03 40.12
N ASN A 212 -3.03 0.70 39.97
CA ASN A 212 -1.90 -0.14 40.38
C ASN A 212 -0.62 0.20 39.56
N ASP A 213 -0.79 0.44 38.26
CA ASP A 213 0.34 0.82 37.41
C ASP A 213 0.83 2.25 37.72
N ALA A 214 -0.10 3.17 37.99
CA ALA A 214 0.24 4.54 38.38
C ALA A 214 1.00 4.61 39.73
N GLU A 215 0.67 3.74 40.69
CA GLU A 215 1.39 3.67 41.97
C GLU A 215 2.81 3.14 41.83
N ASN A 216 3.07 2.31 40.82
CA ASN A 216 4.39 1.76 40.53
C ASN A 216 5.20 2.63 39.56
N ALA A 217 4.60 3.67 38.99
CA ALA A 217 5.24 4.56 38.02
C ALA A 217 6.09 5.65 38.69
N LEU A 218 6.97 6.28 37.92
CA LEU A 218 7.75 7.42 38.37
C LEU A 218 6.84 8.65 38.58
N GLU A 219 6.83 9.24 39.78
CA GLU A 219 6.10 10.49 40.03
C GLU A 219 6.98 11.70 39.71
N ILE A 220 6.45 12.60 38.87
CA ILE A 220 7.11 13.85 38.44
C ILE A 220 6.24 15.02 38.89
N THR A 221 6.76 15.86 39.76
CA THR A 221 6.08 17.03 40.35
C THR A 221 6.72 18.34 39.87
#